data_938141ea766d0a65677b031e4d37aac0
#
_entry.id   938141ea766d0a65677b031e4d37aac0
#
_cell.length_a   1.000
_cell.length_b   1.000
_cell.length_c   1.000
_cell.angle_alpha   90.00
_cell.angle_beta   90.00
_cell.angle_gamma   90.00
#
_symmetry.space_group_name_H-M   'P 1'
#
loop_
_entity.id
_entity.type
_entity.pdbx_description
1 polymer ?
#
loop_
_entity_poly.entity_id
_entity_poly.type
_entity_poly.pdbx_seq_one_letter_code
_entity_poly.pdbx_strand_id
1 'polypeptide(L)'
;RFLTLGGSFLGQPFDLLPFQRELIHDIYSEDDNGRRLRRTYLLGLPRKNGKSALGSALALYHLIGDRHDTAPQVYSAAGDRAQARLVFDEARRMVTSSPALSTVAQVFRNEIRCTHNNGVYRVVSSDAGLQQGLSPSFVIFDELHIFKNSDLYDAMSMGSGQRNNPLTLVISTAGYDLETPLGRLYEHGL
;
A
#
# COMPACT_ATOMS: atom_id res chain seq x y z
N ARG A 1 13.57 12.34 -0.29
CA ARG A 1 14.78 12.58 -1.17
C ARG A 1 15.43 11.30 -1.71
N PHE A 2 15.03 10.11 -1.24
CA PHE A 2 15.69 8.85 -1.61
C PHE A 2 14.90 8.00 -2.62
N LEU A 3 13.67 8.40 -2.93
CA LEU A 3 12.84 7.68 -3.88
C LEU A 3 12.96 8.31 -5.27
N THR A 4 13.08 7.47 -6.28
CA THR A 4 13.10 7.88 -7.69
C THR A 4 11.95 7.23 -8.43
N LEU A 5 11.43 7.93 -9.42
CA LEU A 5 10.33 7.45 -10.26
C LEU A 5 10.80 6.46 -11.31
N GLY A 6 9.91 5.57 -11.70
CA GLY A 6 10.07 4.68 -12.86
C GLY A 6 9.38 5.20 -14.12
N GLY A 7 9.37 4.37 -15.17
CA GLY A 7 8.73 4.70 -16.45
C GLY A 7 9.36 5.90 -17.15
N SER A 8 8.54 6.80 -17.67
CA SER A 8 8.99 8.00 -18.40
C SER A 8 9.77 9.00 -17.54
N PHE A 9 9.73 8.85 -16.21
CA PHE A 9 10.42 9.69 -15.22
C PHE A 9 11.55 8.94 -14.53
N LEU A 10 12.09 7.90 -15.16
CA LEU A 10 13.11 7.05 -14.61
C LEU A 10 14.32 7.86 -14.09
N GLY A 11 14.67 7.65 -12.83
CA GLY A 11 15.81 8.31 -12.17
C GLY A 11 15.52 9.72 -11.66
N GLN A 12 14.36 10.30 -11.92
CA GLN A 12 13.99 11.60 -11.34
C GLN A 12 13.58 11.41 -9.86
N PRO A 13 13.88 12.37 -8.98
CA PRO A 13 13.39 12.36 -7.61
C PRO A 13 11.88 12.26 -7.55
N PHE A 14 11.35 11.49 -6.60
CA PHE A 14 9.93 11.44 -6.32
C PHE A 14 9.53 12.67 -5.49
N ASP A 15 9.18 13.74 -6.17
CA ASP A 15 8.66 14.94 -5.53
C ASP A 15 7.14 14.87 -5.43
N LEU A 16 6.64 15.05 -4.21
CA LEU A 16 5.21 15.01 -3.94
C LEU A 16 4.51 16.24 -4.50
N LEU A 17 3.43 16.02 -5.22
CA LEU A 17 2.50 17.08 -5.64
C LEU A 17 1.79 17.69 -4.42
N PRO A 18 1.30 18.93 -4.49
CA PRO A 18 0.63 19.60 -3.37
C PRO A 18 -0.47 18.75 -2.73
N PHE A 19 -1.41 18.20 -3.53
CA PHE A 19 -2.48 17.36 -3.04
C PHE A 19 -2.00 16.06 -2.37
N GLN A 20 -0.86 15.49 -2.84
CA GLN A 20 -0.28 14.30 -2.23
C GLN A 20 0.31 14.61 -0.85
N ARG A 21 0.85 15.82 -0.65
CA ARG A 21 1.34 16.26 0.67
C ARG A 21 0.20 16.40 1.66
N GLU A 22 -0.91 17.01 1.25
CA GLU A 22 -2.12 17.15 2.08
C GLU A 22 -2.71 15.79 2.43
N LEU A 23 -2.83 14.89 1.45
CA LEU A 23 -3.29 13.53 1.66
C LEU A 23 -2.39 12.77 2.66
N ILE A 24 -1.06 12.84 2.51
CA ILE A 24 -0.12 12.20 3.42
C ILE A 24 -0.26 12.78 4.83
N HIS A 25 -0.41 14.09 4.96
CA HIS A 25 -0.63 14.73 6.26
C HIS A 25 -1.90 14.19 6.93
N ASP A 26 -3.01 14.04 6.19
CA ASP A 26 -4.25 13.48 6.72
C ASP A 26 -4.11 11.98 7.07
N ILE A 27 -3.50 11.18 6.20
CA ILE A 27 -3.25 9.74 6.41
C ILE A 27 -2.44 9.48 7.70
N TYR A 28 -1.47 10.33 7.99
CA TYR A 28 -0.58 10.17 9.15
C TYR A 28 -0.96 11.04 10.35
N SER A 29 -2.18 11.60 10.35
CA SER A 29 -2.73 12.31 11.51
C SER A 29 -3.00 11.32 12.64
N GLU A 30 -2.57 11.70 13.86
CA GLU A 30 -2.63 10.87 15.06
C GLU A 30 -3.37 11.62 16.17
N ASP A 31 -3.96 10.87 17.11
CA ASP A 31 -4.49 11.39 18.36
C ASP A 31 -3.36 11.63 19.39
N ASP A 32 -3.72 12.16 20.57
CA ASP A 32 -2.77 12.43 21.66
C ASP A 32 -2.06 11.18 22.19
N ASN A 33 -2.56 9.97 21.86
CA ASN A 33 -1.97 8.70 22.24
C ASN A 33 -1.08 8.11 21.12
N GLY A 34 -0.88 8.83 20.03
CA GLY A 34 -0.12 8.39 18.88
C GLY A 34 -0.83 7.31 18.03
N ARG A 35 -2.15 7.24 18.09
CA ARG A 35 -2.96 6.35 17.26
C ARG A 35 -3.45 7.10 16.05
N ARG A 36 -3.41 6.44 14.87
CA ARG A 36 -3.98 7.02 13.64
C ARG A 36 -5.45 7.37 13.82
N LEU A 37 -5.83 8.56 13.43
CA LEU A 37 -7.23 8.99 13.46
C LEU A 37 -8.12 8.13 12.58
N ARG A 38 -7.58 7.63 11.48
CA ARG A 38 -8.28 6.75 10.53
C ARG A 38 -7.37 5.60 10.10
N ARG A 39 -7.96 4.41 9.96
CA ARG A 39 -7.25 3.19 9.58
C ARG A 39 -7.49 2.77 8.14
N THR A 40 -8.45 3.38 7.48
CA THR A 40 -8.81 3.09 6.09
C THR A 40 -8.98 4.38 5.31
N TYR A 41 -8.33 4.44 4.17
CA TYR A 41 -8.44 5.54 3.23
C TYR A 41 -8.86 5.03 1.86
N LEU A 42 -9.87 5.66 1.27
CA LEU A 42 -10.28 5.45 -0.09
C LEU A 42 -9.82 6.63 -0.95
N LEU A 43 -8.89 6.36 -1.85
CA LEU A 43 -8.30 7.34 -2.74
C LEU A 43 -8.81 7.15 -4.18
N GLY A 44 -9.80 7.95 -4.55
CA GLY A 44 -10.31 8.04 -5.92
C GLY A 44 -9.48 9.01 -6.75
N LEU A 45 -8.66 8.51 -7.67
CA LEU A 45 -7.86 9.35 -8.57
C LEU A 45 -7.98 8.86 -10.02
N PRO A 46 -8.08 9.77 -10.99
CA PRO A 46 -8.03 9.40 -12.41
C PRO A 46 -6.74 8.66 -12.76
N ARG A 47 -6.74 7.98 -13.90
CA ARG A 47 -5.52 7.34 -14.43
C ARG A 47 -4.42 8.36 -14.66
N LYS A 48 -3.15 7.94 -14.56
CA LYS A 48 -1.92 8.74 -14.79
C LYS A 48 -1.67 9.86 -13.76
N ASN A 49 -2.31 9.83 -12.60
CA ASN A 49 -2.06 10.78 -11.49
C ASN A 49 -1.07 10.25 -10.43
N GLY A 50 -0.17 9.35 -10.82
CA GLY A 50 0.90 8.89 -9.92
C GLY A 50 0.44 7.95 -8.80
N LYS A 51 -0.76 7.34 -8.88
CA LYS A 51 -1.32 6.45 -7.86
C LYS A 51 -0.35 5.36 -7.43
N SER A 52 0.14 4.59 -8.40
CA SER A 52 1.03 3.45 -8.12
C SER A 52 2.36 3.89 -7.52
N ALA A 53 2.93 5.00 -8.00
CA ALA A 53 4.18 5.55 -7.44
C ALA A 53 3.98 6.02 -5.98
N LEU A 54 2.87 6.72 -5.69
CA LEU A 54 2.53 7.12 -4.33
C LEU A 54 2.32 5.90 -3.43
N GLY A 55 1.53 4.91 -3.88
CA GLY A 55 1.29 3.68 -3.14
C GLY A 55 2.58 2.91 -2.85
N SER A 56 3.47 2.83 -3.83
CA SER A 56 4.80 2.19 -3.68
C SER A 56 5.67 2.92 -2.67
N ALA A 57 5.68 4.25 -2.69
CA ALA A 57 6.42 5.06 -1.73
C ALA A 57 5.90 4.87 -0.30
N LEU A 58 4.58 4.84 -0.13
CA LEU A 58 3.95 4.59 1.17
C LEU A 58 4.22 3.15 1.66
N ALA A 59 4.18 2.15 0.76
CA ALA A 59 4.53 0.77 1.10
C ALA A 59 5.98 0.65 1.60
N LEU A 60 6.92 1.34 0.94
CA LEU A 60 8.32 1.38 1.39
C LEU A 60 8.49 2.15 2.70
N TYR A 61 7.73 3.22 2.92
CA TYR A 61 7.73 3.92 4.20
C TYR A 61 7.28 2.99 5.34
N HIS A 62 6.18 2.24 5.16
CA HIS A 62 5.71 1.29 6.16
C HIS A 62 6.68 0.12 6.36
N LEU A 63 7.36 -0.31 5.31
CA LEU A 63 8.35 -1.39 5.41
C LEU A 63 9.59 -0.99 6.21
N ILE A 64 10.07 0.26 6.02
CA ILE A 64 11.41 0.68 6.44
C ILE A 64 11.37 1.70 7.57
N GLY A 65 10.43 2.65 7.54
CA GLY A 65 10.46 3.88 8.34
C GLY A 65 9.30 4.05 9.32
N ASP A 66 8.28 3.22 9.29
CA ASP A 66 7.16 3.35 10.23
C ASP A 66 7.60 2.92 11.65
N ARG A 67 7.46 3.86 12.59
CA ARG A 67 7.84 3.65 14.00
C ARG A 67 6.87 2.80 14.81
N HIS A 68 5.67 2.55 14.27
CA HIS A 68 4.59 1.88 15.00
C HIS A 68 4.72 0.36 14.97
N ASP A 69 5.63 -0.20 14.18
CA ASP A 69 5.74 -1.62 14.00
C ASP A 69 7.21 -2.10 13.98
N THR A 70 7.49 -3.16 14.73
CA THR A 70 8.85 -3.74 14.82
C THR A 70 9.13 -4.80 13.77
N ALA A 71 8.11 -5.39 13.18
CA ALA A 71 8.20 -6.37 12.11
C ALA A 71 7.04 -6.16 11.13
N PRO A 72 7.06 -5.08 10.35
CA PRO A 72 5.93 -4.71 9.51
C PRO A 72 5.67 -5.75 8.42
N GLN A 73 4.40 -6.08 8.23
CA GLN A 73 3.92 -6.88 7.11
C GLN A 73 3.16 -5.96 6.16
N VAL A 74 3.77 -5.71 5.02
CA VAL A 74 3.24 -4.82 3.98
C VAL A 74 2.74 -5.65 2.81
N TYR A 75 1.60 -5.28 2.25
CA TYR A 75 1.01 -6.00 1.12
C TYR A 75 0.51 -5.06 0.03
N SER A 76 0.75 -5.42 -1.24
CA SER A 76 -0.05 -4.94 -2.37
C SER A 76 -1.01 -6.03 -2.81
N ALA A 77 -2.28 -5.67 -2.88
CA ALA A 77 -3.40 -6.55 -3.17
C ALA A 77 -4.16 -6.05 -4.39
N ALA A 78 -4.54 -6.96 -5.29
CA ALA A 78 -5.40 -6.66 -6.43
C ALA A 78 -6.26 -7.87 -6.81
N GLY A 79 -7.19 -7.67 -7.74
CA GLY A 79 -8.05 -8.74 -8.25
C GLY A 79 -7.27 -9.88 -8.89
N ASP A 80 -6.18 -9.56 -9.57
CA ASP A 80 -5.23 -10.51 -10.13
C ASP A 80 -3.78 -10.18 -9.75
N ARG A 81 -2.89 -11.17 -9.92
CA ARG A 81 -1.49 -11.05 -9.52
C ARG A 81 -0.69 -10.07 -10.38
N ALA A 82 -1.02 -9.91 -11.66
CA ALA A 82 -0.30 -9.00 -12.54
C ALA A 82 -0.58 -7.55 -12.13
N GLN A 83 -1.82 -7.23 -11.81
CA GLN A 83 -2.23 -5.92 -11.30
C GLN A 83 -1.57 -5.61 -9.95
N ALA A 84 -1.60 -6.56 -8.99
CA ALA A 84 -0.97 -6.39 -7.67
C ALA A 84 0.55 -6.15 -7.79
N ARG A 85 1.20 -6.71 -8.81
CA ARG A 85 2.63 -6.50 -9.08
C ARG A 85 2.98 -5.10 -9.56
N LEU A 86 2.06 -4.33 -10.12
CA LEU A 86 2.37 -2.99 -10.63
C LEU A 86 2.92 -2.08 -9.53
N VAL A 87 2.26 -2.06 -8.38
CA VAL A 87 2.71 -1.29 -7.20
C VAL A 87 4.01 -1.87 -6.62
N PHE A 88 4.09 -3.19 -6.52
CA PHE A 88 5.27 -3.88 -6.00
C PHE A 88 6.51 -3.67 -6.88
N ASP A 89 6.36 -3.79 -8.21
CA ASP A 89 7.48 -3.63 -9.15
C ASP A 89 7.98 -2.18 -9.20
N GLU A 90 7.11 -1.19 -8.97
CA GLU A 90 7.54 0.20 -8.80
C GLU A 90 8.35 0.38 -7.51
N ALA A 91 7.88 -0.18 -6.37
CA ALA A 91 8.63 -0.17 -5.11
C ALA A 91 10.00 -0.87 -5.27
N ARG A 92 10.02 -2.00 -5.96
CA ARG A 92 11.27 -2.71 -6.29
C ARG A 92 12.23 -1.83 -7.06
N ARG A 93 11.76 -1.09 -8.08
CA ARG A 93 12.58 -0.13 -8.82
C ARG A 93 13.12 0.98 -7.93
N MET A 94 12.27 1.55 -7.06
CA MET A 94 12.70 2.58 -6.11
C MET A 94 13.85 2.07 -5.20
N VAL A 95 13.75 0.84 -4.69
CA VAL A 95 14.81 0.25 -3.87
C VAL A 95 16.07 0.05 -4.68
N THR A 96 16.00 -0.57 -5.86
CA THR A 96 17.18 -0.90 -6.67
C THR A 96 17.88 0.32 -7.27
N SER A 97 17.14 1.41 -7.48
CA SER A 97 17.70 2.67 -7.99
C SER A 97 18.28 3.58 -6.91
N SER A 98 18.05 3.27 -5.63
CA SER A 98 18.52 4.07 -4.50
C SER A 98 19.59 3.35 -3.70
N PRO A 99 20.86 3.79 -3.72
CA PRO A 99 21.91 3.21 -2.89
C PRO A 99 21.53 3.18 -1.40
N ALA A 100 20.88 4.23 -0.89
CA ALA A 100 20.47 4.30 0.50
C ALA A 100 19.41 3.25 0.86
N LEU A 101 18.44 3.00 -0.03
CA LEU A 101 17.41 1.97 0.23
C LEU A 101 17.99 0.56 0.06
N SER A 102 18.90 0.35 -0.89
CA SER A 102 19.53 -0.95 -1.12
C SER A 102 20.39 -1.43 0.06
N THR A 103 20.83 -0.53 0.95
CA THR A 103 21.55 -0.93 2.18
C THR A 103 20.62 -1.49 3.26
N VAL A 104 19.35 -1.10 3.26
CA VAL A 104 18.38 -1.46 4.30
C VAL A 104 17.26 -2.38 3.82
N ALA A 105 17.15 -2.61 2.51
CA ALA A 105 16.11 -3.45 1.92
C ALA A 105 16.69 -4.39 0.85
N GLN A 106 16.38 -5.68 0.96
CA GLN A 106 16.76 -6.71 0.00
C GLN A 106 15.57 -7.08 -0.88
N VAL A 107 15.79 -7.07 -2.19
CA VAL A 107 14.76 -7.36 -3.19
C VAL A 107 14.86 -8.80 -3.66
N PHE A 108 13.76 -9.55 -3.52
CA PHE A 108 13.56 -10.90 -4.05
C PHE A 108 12.49 -10.90 -5.15
N ARG A 109 12.27 -12.05 -5.77
CA ARG A 109 11.30 -12.18 -6.87
C ARG A 109 9.87 -11.76 -6.48
N ASN A 110 9.42 -12.12 -5.28
CA ASN A 110 8.04 -11.92 -4.81
C ASN A 110 7.95 -11.17 -3.48
N GLU A 111 9.05 -10.72 -2.93
CA GLU A 111 9.06 -9.96 -1.68
C GLU A 111 10.24 -8.98 -1.62
N ILE A 112 10.08 -7.94 -0.81
CA ILE A 112 11.15 -7.06 -0.36
C ILE A 112 11.24 -7.24 1.15
N ARG A 113 12.45 -7.46 1.66
CA ARG A 113 12.71 -7.60 3.10
C ARG A 113 13.51 -6.43 3.62
N CYS A 114 13.10 -5.91 4.74
CA CYS A 114 13.87 -4.93 5.47
C CYS A 114 14.88 -5.64 6.39
N THR A 115 16.15 -5.20 6.36
CA THR A 115 17.23 -5.91 7.06
C THR A 115 17.32 -5.57 8.55
N HIS A 116 16.76 -4.43 8.99
CA HIS A 116 16.93 -3.96 10.36
C HIS A 116 15.70 -4.18 11.26
N ASN A 117 14.52 -4.44 10.70
CA ASN A 117 13.28 -4.61 11.46
C ASN A 117 12.53 -5.91 11.16
N ASN A 118 13.12 -6.83 10.37
CA ASN A 118 12.49 -8.07 9.90
C ASN A 118 11.18 -7.86 9.11
N GLY A 119 10.94 -6.65 8.63
CA GLY A 119 9.77 -6.32 7.83
C GLY A 119 9.77 -7.02 6.47
N VAL A 120 8.57 -7.32 5.99
CA VAL A 120 8.37 -7.95 4.67
C VAL A 120 7.29 -7.24 3.89
N TYR A 121 7.55 -7.04 2.60
CA TYR A 121 6.54 -6.54 1.65
C TYR A 121 6.29 -7.60 0.58
N ARG A 122 5.03 -7.99 0.40
CA ARG A 122 4.62 -9.07 -0.51
C ARG A 122 3.45 -8.67 -1.41
N VAL A 123 3.32 -9.39 -2.52
CA VAL A 123 2.19 -9.32 -3.44
C VAL A 123 1.18 -10.40 -3.09
N VAL A 124 -0.09 -10.03 -3.00
CA VAL A 124 -1.22 -10.95 -2.83
C VAL A 124 -2.30 -10.66 -3.87
N SER A 125 -3.06 -11.68 -4.24
CA SER A 125 -4.15 -11.54 -5.21
C SER A 125 -5.31 -12.45 -4.83
N SER A 126 -6.52 -12.06 -5.21
CA SER A 126 -7.74 -12.81 -4.88
C SER A 126 -7.80 -14.18 -5.57
N ASP A 127 -7.09 -14.38 -6.67
CA ASP A 127 -7.01 -15.64 -7.39
C ASP A 127 -6.03 -16.65 -6.78
N ALA A 128 -5.16 -16.23 -5.86
CA ALA A 128 -4.13 -17.08 -5.24
C ALA A 128 -4.62 -17.89 -4.02
N GLY A 129 -5.89 -17.78 -3.67
CA GLY A 129 -6.46 -18.35 -2.43
C GLY A 129 -6.09 -17.54 -1.17
N LEU A 130 -6.96 -17.59 -0.18
CA LEU A 130 -6.76 -16.89 1.10
C LEU A 130 -5.63 -17.56 1.88
N GLN A 131 -4.53 -16.85 2.08
CA GLN A 131 -3.49 -17.25 3.01
C GLN A 131 -3.93 -16.92 4.44
N GLN A 132 -4.10 -17.94 5.27
CA GLN A 132 -4.36 -17.75 6.70
C GLN A 132 -3.11 -17.21 7.41
N GLY A 133 -3.31 -16.42 8.47
CA GLY A 133 -2.21 -15.91 9.30
C GLY A 133 -1.55 -14.63 8.81
N LEU A 134 -2.18 -13.89 7.88
CA LEU A 134 -1.73 -12.56 7.51
C LEU A 134 -2.05 -11.56 8.64
N SER A 135 -1.08 -10.70 8.97
CA SER A 135 -1.23 -9.63 9.97
C SER A 135 -0.69 -8.32 9.40
N PRO A 136 -1.44 -7.68 8.50
CA PRO A 136 -0.97 -6.49 7.80
C PRO A 136 -0.75 -5.30 8.74
N SER A 137 0.42 -4.68 8.62
CA SER A 137 0.69 -3.33 9.14
C SER A 137 0.20 -2.28 8.14
N PHE A 138 0.41 -2.57 6.86
CA PHE A 138 -0.06 -1.77 5.74
C PHE A 138 -0.49 -2.65 4.59
N VAL A 139 -1.66 -2.36 4.04
CA VAL A 139 -2.12 -2.96 2.80
C VAL A 139 -2.59 -1.90 1.83
N ILE A 140 -2.14 -2.03 0.58
CA ILE A 140 -2.64 -1.23 -0.52
C ILE A 140 -3.46 -2.11 -1.46
N PHE A 141 -4.73 -1.75 -1.65
CA PHE A 141 -5.60 -2.36 -2.64
C PHE A 141 -5.61 -1.49 -3.88
N ASP A 142 -5.20 -2.07 -5.01
CA ASP A 142 -5.24 -1.38 -6.31
C ASP A 142 -6.45 -1.84 -7.11
N GLU A 143 -7.23 -0.86 -7.58
CA GLU A 143 -8.45 -1.04 -8.40
C GLU A 143 -9.48 -1.99 -7.74
N LEU A 144 -9.86 -1.73 -6.49
CA LEU A 144 -10.77 -2.58 -5.69
C LEU A 144 -12.13 -2.81 -6.38
N HIS A 145 -12.55 -1.93 -7.32
CA HIS A 145 -13.78 -2.08 -8.08
C HIS A 145 -13.83 -3.32 -9.00
N ILE A 146 -12.67 -3.90 -9.34
CA ILE A 146 -12.61 -5.11 -10.19
C ILE A 146 -12.59 -6.42 -9.39
N PHE A 147 -12.60 -6.36 -8.05
CA PHE A 147 -12.64 -7.56 -7.21
C PHE A 147 -13.99 -8.25 -7.35
N LYS A 148 -13.95 -9.57 -7.56
CA LYS A 148 -15.16 -10.40 -7.73
C LYS A 148 -15.93 -10.61 -6.43
N ASN A 149 -15.23 -10.57 -5.29
CA ASN A 149 -15.79 -10.72 -3.95
C ASN A 149 -14.95 -9.92 -2.94
N SER A 150 -15.40 -9.87 -1.69
CA SER A 150 -14.72 -9.18 -0.60
C SER A 150 -13.71 -10.03 0.16
N ASP A 151 -13.57 -11.31 -0.14
CA ASP A 151 -12.85 -12.28 0.70
C ASP A 151 -11.42 -11.84 1.04
N LEU A 152 -10.66 -11.36 0.04
CA LEU A 152 -9.29 -10.88 0.28
C LEU A 152 -9.29 -9.59 1.11
N TYR A 153 -10.20 -8.66 0.84
CA TYR A 153 -10.33 -7.42 1.60
C TYR A 153 -10.68 -7.72 3.06
N ASP A 154 -11.66 -8.59 3.30
CA ASP A 154 -12.12 -8.97 4.63
C ASP A 154 -11.02 -9.70 5.41
N ALA A 155 -10.31 -10.64 4.78
CA ALA A 155 -9.20 -11.36 5.39
C ALA A 155 -8.04 -10.42 5.81
N MET A 156 -7.68 -9.45 4.96
CA MET A 156 -6.65 -8.46 5.28
C MET A 156 -7.10 -7.51 6.37
N SER A 157 -8.35 -7.06 6.35
CA SER A 157 -8.92 -6.17 7.36
C SER A 157 -8.99 -6.84 8.72
N MET A 158 -9.45 -8.10 8.79
CA MET A 158 -9.47 -8.89 10.02
C MET A 158 -8.04 -9.14 10.56
N GLY A 159 -7.11 -9.51 9.68
CA GLY A 159 -5.71 -9.75 10.05
C GLY A 159 -5.01 -8.51 10.60
N SER A 160 -5.38 -7.34 10.13
CA SER A 160 -4.81 -6.06 10.60
C SER A 160 -5.25 -5.70 12.02
N GLY A 161 -6.35 -6.27 12.52
CA GLY A 161 -6.87 -6.00 13.87
C GLY A 161 -5.90 -6.36 15.01
N GLN A 162 -4.87 -7.18 14.75
CA GLN A 162 -3.81 -7.52 15.69
C GLN A 162 -2.69 -6.47 15.78
N ARG A 163 -2.68 -5.47 14.91
CA ARG A 163 -1.68 -4.40 14.87
C ARG A 163 -2.16 -3.16 15.63
N ASN A 164 -1.24 -2.43 16.23
CA ASN A 164 -1.57 -1.22 17.01
C ASN A 164 -2.06 -0.08 16.11
N ASN A 165 -1.37 0.15 15.00
CA ASN A 165 -1.62 1.24 14.05
C ASN A 165 -1.66 0.78 12.58
N PRO A 166 -2.52 -0.20 12.23
CA PRO A 166 -2.59 -0.67 10.85
C PRO A 166 -3.18 0.40 9.94
N LEU A 167 -2.81 0.34 8.66
CA LEU A 167 -3.33 1.24 7.64
C LEU A 167 -3.74 0.47 6.39
N THR A 168 -4.95 0.70 5.94
CA THR A 168 -5.48 0.22 4.65
C THR A 168 -5.63 1.38 3.71
N LEU A 169 -4.97 1.32 2.56
CA LEU A 169 -5.11 2.29 1.48
C LEU A 169 -5.76 1.62 0.28
N VAL A 170 -6.92 2.08 -0.09
CA VAL A 170 -7.62 1.66 -1.31
C VAL A 170 -7.40 2.72 -2.37
N ILE A 171 -6.77 2.34 -3.48
CA ILE A 171 -6.58 3.21 -4.63
C ILE A 171 -7.44 2.69 -5.77
N SER A 172 -8.34 3.52 -6.28
CA SER A 172 -9.22 3.11 -7.37
C SER A 172 -9.52 4.27 -8.30
N THR A 173 -9.85 3.94 -9.53
CA THR A 173 -10.68 4.81 -10.37
C THR A 173 -12.13 4.67 -9.95
N ALA A 174 -13.00 5.60 -10.33
CA ALA A 174 -14.42 5.52 -10.00
C ALA A 174 -15.01 4.19 -10.53
N GLY A 175 -15.61 3.42 -9.63
CA GLY A 175 -16.42 2.25 -9.98
C GLY A 175 -17.88 2.68 -10.17
N TYR A 176 -18.62 1.93 -10.99
CA TYR A 176 -20.06 2.20 -11.25
C TYR A 176 -20.98 1.26 -10.49
N ASP A 177 -20.44 0.22 -9.84
CA ASP A 177 -21.21 -0.82 -9.17
C ASP A 177 -21.07 -0.71 -7.65
N LEU A 178 -22.18 -0.40 -6.98
CA LEU A 178 -22.26 -0.25 -5.53
C LEU A 178 -22.25 -1.59 -4.78
N GLU A 179 -22.52 -2.71 -5.46
CA GLU A 179 -22.45 -4.05 -4.83
C GLU A 179 -21.04 -4.56 -4.66
N THR A 180 -20.05 -3.93 -5.30
CA THR A 180 -18.62 -4.26 -5.14
C THR A 180 -18.09 -3.92 -3.76
N PRO A 181 -16.96 -4.51 -3.32
CA PRO A 181 -16.28 -4.10 -2.09
C PRO A 181 -15.97 -2.59 -2.06
N LEU A 182 -15.67 -1.98 -3.20
CA LEU A 182 -15.46 -0.54 -3.32
C LEU A 182 -16.74 0.25 -3.05
N GLY A 183 -17.89 -0.18 -3.60
CA GLY A 183 -19.18 0.48 -3.40
C GLY A 183 -19.58 0.49 -1.92
N ARG A 184 -19.41 -0.62 -1.21
CA ARG A 184 -19.70 -0.71 0.23
C ARG A 184 -18.81 0.24 1.05
N LEU A 185 -17.51 0.36 0.70
CA LEU A 185 -16.62 1.31 1.36
C LEU A 185 -17.04 2.76 1.11
N TYR A 186 -17.50 3.06 -0.09
CA TYR A 186 -17.98 4.38 -0.45
C TYR A 186 -19.24 4.76 0.37
N GLU A 187 -20.21 3.86 0.48
CA GLU A 187 -21.41 4.06 1.29
C GLU A 187 -21.10 4.23 2.79
N HIS A 188 -20.07 3.55 3.31
CA HIS A 188 -19.65 3.72 4.71
C HIS A 188 -18.85 5.01 4.97
N GLY A 189 -18.31 5.62 3.93
CA GLY A 189 -17.50 6.84 4.03
C GLY A 189 -18.29 8.14 3.87
N LEU A 190 -19.55 8.04 3.44
CA LEU A 190 -20.49 9.15 3.34
C LEU A 190 -21.31 9.26 4.62
#